data_62b707e8bf9353c6fc3011aa6e3b0de0
#
_entry.id   62b707e8bf9353c6fc3011aa6e3b0de0
#
_cell.length_a   1.000
_cell.length_b   1.000
_cell.length_c   1.000
_cell.angle_alpha   90.00
_cell.angle_beta   90.00
_cell.angle_gamma   90.00
#
_symmetry.space_group_name_H-M   'P 1'
#
loop_
_entity.id
_entity.type
_entity.pdbx_description
1 polymer ?
#
loop_
_entity_poly.entity_id
_entity_poly.type
_entity_poly.pdbx_seq_one_letter_code
_entity_poly.pdbx_strand_id
1 'polypeptide(L)'
;MTTRRVLVAAAIALLILALLIRLRGAGQPAFVADPIRTPGVLNAAVTQANIRTTVCRSGWTRTVRPPTDYTNALKRRQMRVYGERGPMSAYQEDHLISLELGGDPTDPRNLWPEPYPRAADVDKIENELNAQVCSGSLTLAEAQLKEAQLKHTQG
;
A
#
# COMPACT_ATOMS: atom_id res chain seq x y z
N MET A 1 37.78 -4.90 45.95
CA MET A 1 36.97 -5.78 45.08
C MET A 1 35.63 -5.15 44.63
N THR A 2 35.19 -4.04 45.19
CA THR A 2 33.87 -3.37 44.91
C THR A 2 33.85 -2.56 43.63
N THR A 3 34.88 -1.77 43.33
CA THR A 3 34.93 -0.84 42.18
C THR A 3 34.84 -1.56 40.81
N ARG A 4 35.53 -2.70 40.68
CA ARG A 4 35.53 -3.49 39.44
C ARG A 4 34.15 -4.12 39.16
N ARG A 5 33.40 -4.52 40.19
CA ARG A 5 32.02 -5.05 40.05
C ARG A 5 31.04 -3.97 39.64
N VAL A 6 31.18 -2.75 40.12
CA VAL A 6 30.36 -1.62 39.77
C VAL A 6 30.59 -1.20 38.32
N LEU A 7 31.84 -1.16 37.86
CA LEU A 7 32.16 -0.84 36.44
C LEU A 7 31.63 -1.89 35.46
N VAL A 8 31.70 -3.18 35.83
CA VAL A 8 31.15 -4.26 34.98
C VAL A 8 29.60 -4.15 34.89
N ALA A 9 28.92 -3.90 36.01
CA ALA A 9 27.47 -3.73 36.04
C ALA A 9 27.02 -2.51 35.21
N ALA A 10 27.75 -1.40 35.29
CA ALA A 10 27.45 -0.19 34.48
C ALA A 10 27.65 -0.46 32.97
N ALA A 11 28.70 -1.18 32.58
CA ALA A 11 28.94 -1.56 31.18
C ALA A 11 27.83 -2.48 30.62
N ILE A 12 27.38 -3.46 31.41
CA ILE A 12 26.25 -4.33 31.01
C ILE A 12 24.98 -3.55 30.87
N ALA A 13 24.66 -2.63 31.79
CA ALA A 13 23.49 -1.79 31.72
C ALA A 13 23.47 -0.89 30.46
N LEU A 14 24.63 -0.32 30.10
CA LEU A 14 24.78 0.46 28.86
C LEU A 14 24.60 -0.38 27.59
N LEU A 15 25.12 -1.61 27.59
CA LEU A 15 24.93 -2.53 26.45
C LEU A 15 23.46 -2.95 26.29
N ILE A 16 22.79 -3.25 27.41
CA ILE A 16 21.35 -3.57 27.39
C ILE A 16 20.53 -2.35 26.93
N LEU A 17 20.86 -1.16 27.40
CA LEU A 17 20.19 0.08 26.98
C LEU A 17 20.41 0.35 25.48
N ALA A 18 21.62 0.19 24.98
CA ALA A 18 21.94 0.32 23.57
C ALA A 18 21.22 -0.71 22.70
N LEU A 19 21.09 -1.96 23.18
CA LEU A 19 20.31 -3.00 22.52
C LEU A 19 18.81 -2.67 22.50
N LEU A 20 18.27 -2.20 23.61
CA LEU A 20 16.86 -1.77 23.70
C LEU A 20 16.56 -0.55 22.81
N ILE A 21 17.51 0.38 22.68
CA ILE A 21 17.39 1.52 21.75
C ILE A 21 17.41 1.02 20.30
N ARG A 22 18.28 0.08 19.96
CA ARG A 22 18.31 -0.53 18.62
C ARG A 22 17.05 -1.32 18.30
N LEU A 23 16.48 -2.03 19.27
CA LEU A 23 15.22 -2.77 19.11
C LEU A 23 14.01 -1.83 18.99
N ARG A 24 14.05 -0.66 19.64
CA ARG A 24 13.01 0.38 19.48
C ARG A 24 13.18 1.20 18.20
N GLY A 25 14.38 1.27 17.64
CA GLY A 25 14.67 1.95 16.37
C GLY A 25 14.47 1.07 15.13
N ALA A 26 14.17 -0.22 15.28
CA ALA A 26 13.59 -1.01 14.21
C ALA A 26 12.16 -0.50 14.04
N GLY A 27 11.95 0.42 13.08
CA GLY A 27 10.65 0.93 12.70
C GLY A 27 9.69 -0.24 12.57
N GLN A 28 8.44 -0.08 12.96
CA GLN A 28 7.43 -1.10 12.67
C GLN A 28 7.54 -1.42 11.18
N PRO A 29 7.53 -2.71 10.78
CA PRO A 29 7.54 -3.04 9.37
C PRO A 29 6.43 -2.22 8.70
N ALA A 30 6.77 -1.56 7.59
CA ALA A 30 5.79 -0.82 6.82
C ALA A 30 4.62 -1.79 6.56
N PHE A 31 3.40 -1.36 6.85
CA PHE A 31 2.23 -2.15 6.52
C PHE A 31 2.11 -2.17 5.00
N VAL A 32 2.26 -3.32 4.41
CA VAL A 32 2.31 -3.52 2.96
C VAL A 32 1.22 -4.48 2.52
N ALA A 33 0.78 -4.35 1.28
CA ALA A 33 -0.13 -5.31 0.68
C ALA A 33 0.54 -6.70 0.59
N ASP A 34 -0.20 -7.73 0.98
CA ASP A 34 0.27 -9.12 0.90
C ASP A 34 0.22 -9.60 -0.57
N PRO A 35 1.36 -9.93 -1.21
CA PRO A 35 1.39 -10.27 -2.63
C PRO A 35 0.66 -11.57 -2.98
N ILE A 36 0.36 -12.42 -1.99
CA ILE A 36 -0.42 -13.65 -2.22
C ILE A 36 -1.91 -13.36 -2.13
N ARG A 37 -2.34 -12.53 -1.18
CA ARG A 37 -3.76 -12.18 -0.97
C ARG A 37 -4.23 -11.11 -1.92
N THR A 38 -3.38 -10.14 -2.19
CA THR A 38 -3.65 -8.97 -3.04
C THR A 38 -2.56 -8.85 -4.11
N PRO A 39 -2.50 -9.79 -5.07
CA PRO A 39 -1.49 -9.77 -6.13
C PRO A 39 -1.67 -8.61 -7.12
N GLY A 40 -2.83 -7.97 -7.14
CA GLY A 40 -3.21 -6.98 -8.14
C GLY A 40 -3.88 -7.64 -9.36
N VAL A 41 -5.19 -7.50 -9.47
CA VAL A 41 -5.99 -7.99 -10.60
C VAL A 41 -6.30 -6.83 -11.53
N LEU A 42 -6.10 -7.04 -12.83
CA LEU A 42 -6.33 -6.03 -13.85
C LEU A 42 -7.76 -6.12 -14.41
N ASN A 43 -8.32 -4.98 -14.76
CA ASN A 43 -9.56 -4.88 -15.52
C ASN A 43 -9.28 -5.24 -16.99
N ALA A 44 -9.79 -6.37 -17.44
CA ALA A 44 -9.60 -6.86 -18.81
C ALA A 44 -10.14 -5.91 -19.90
N ALA A 45 -11.04 -4.98 -19.53
CA ALA A 45 -11.53 -3.94 -20.45
C ALA A 45 -10.52 -2.80 -20.68
N VAL A 46 -9.42 -2.74 -19.90
CA VAL A 46 -8.38 -1.71 -20.04
C VAL A 46 -7.13 -2.32 -20.65
N THR A 47 -6.69 -1.79 -21.77
CA THR A 47 -5.51 -2.23 -22.49
C THR A 47 -4.68 -1.03 -22.94
N GLN A 48 -3.41 -1.23 -23.27
CA GLN A 48 -2.57 -0.17 -23.83
C GLN A 48 -3.20 0.49 -25.07
N ALA A 49 -3.93 -0.28 -25.87
CA ALA A 49 -4.53 0.22 -27.10
C ALA A 49 -5.70 1.19 -26.86
N ASN A 50 -6.37 1.08 -25.70
CA ASN A 50 -7.56 1.90 -25.41
C ASN A 50 -7.37 2.89 -24.25
N ILE A 51 -6.16 3.13 -23.78
CA ILE A 51 -5.90 4.06 -22.66
C ILE A 51 -6.54 5.45 -22.89
N ARG A 52 -6.58 5.95 -24.11
CA ARG A 52 -7.13 7.26 -24.45
C ARG A 52 -8.64 7.37 -24.19
N THR A 53 -9.37 6.27 -24.27
CA THR A 53 -10.81 6.20 -24.02
C THR A 53 -11.16 5.65 -22.64
N THR A 54 -10.17 5.18 -21.89
CA THR A 54 -10.27 4.64 -20.54
C THR A 54 -9.48 5.49 -19.56
N VAL A 55 -8.38 4.99 -19.01
CA VAL A 55 -7.60 5.58 -17.90
C VAL A 55 -7.12 7.02 -18.16
N CYS A 56 -6.92 7.42 -19.42
CA CYS A 56 -6.54 8.80 -19.77
C CYS A 56 -7.72 9.70 -20.09
N ARG A 57 -8.95 9.18 -20.03
CA ARG A 57 -10.16 9.99 -20.20
C ARG A 57 -10.58 10.58 -18.86
N SER A 58 -10.66 11.90 -18.79
CA SER A 58 -11.14 12.58 -17.59
C SER A 58 -12.48 11.99 -17.09
N GLY A 59 -12.53 11.67 -15.82
CA GLY A 59 -13.69 11.13 -15.14
C GLY A 59 -13.99 9.66 -15.40
N TRP A 60 -13.16 8.93 -16.16
CA TRP A 60 -13.37 7.51 -16.41
C TRP A 60 -13.40 6.68 -15.14
N THR A 61 -12.52 6.94 -14.18
CA THR A 61 -12.46 6.19 -12.91
C THR A 61 -13.77 6.27 -12.13
N ARG A 62 -14.53 7.37 -12.22
CA ARG A 62 -15.85 7.49 -11.60
C ARG A 62 -16.89 6.54 -12.19
N THR A 63 -16.73 6.15 -13.47
CA THR A 63 -17.67 5.27 -14.16
C THR A 63 -17.48 3.80 -13.78
N VAL A 64 -16.33 3.44 -13.22
CA VAL A 64 -15.98 2.06 -12.84
C VAL A 64 -15.84 1.87 -11.34
N ARG A 65 -15.71 2.94 -10.57
CA ARG A 65 -15.53 2.88 -9.11
C ARG A 65 -16.71 2.19 -8.43
N PRO A 66 -16.46 1.19 -7.57
CA PRO A 66 -17.52 0.49 -6.87
C PRO A 66 -18.22 1.38 -5.84
N PRO A 67 -19.47 1.06 -5.48
CA PRO A 67 -20.17 1.75 -4.40
C PRO A 67 -19.44 1.63 -3.04
N THR A 68 -19.57 2.68 -2.22
CA THR A 68 -18.89 2.75 -0.91
C THR A 68 -19.35 1.67 0.07
N ASP A 69 -20.61 1.23 -0.02
CA ASP A 69 -21.13 0.12 0.82
C ASP A 69 -20.43 -1.20 0.50
N TYR A 70 -20.16 -1.47 -0.79
CA TYR A 70 -19.36 -2.62 -1.22
C TYR A 70 -17.95 -2.57 -0.62
N THR A 71 -17.22 -1.46 -0.84
CA THR A 71 -15.84 -1.32 -0.35
C THR A 71 -15.76 -1.33 1.17
N ASN A 72 -16.71 -0.72 1.89
CA ASN A 72 -16.78 -0.79 3.35
C ASN A 72 -17.07 -2.20 3.87
N ALA A 73 -17.92 -2.97 3.19
CA ALA A 73 -18.18 -4.36 3.56
C ALA A 73 -16.94 -5.25 3.32
N LEU A 74 -16.20 -5.00 2.24
CA LEU A 74 -14.95 -5.70 1.93
C LEU A 74 -13.86 -5.32 2.93
N LYS A 75 -13.65 -4.03 3.21
CA LYS A 75 -12.68 -3.52 4.19
C LYS A 75 -12.82 -4.19 5.55
N ARG A 76 -14.05 -4.29 6.09
CA ARG A 76 -14.29 -4.98 7.37
C ARG A 76 -13.82 -6.45 7.37
N ARG A 77 -13.92 -7.14 6.24
CA ARG A 77 -13.45 -8.53 6.12
C ARG A 77 -11.94 -8.58 6.00
N GLN A 78 -11.38 -7.73 5.14
CA GLN A 78 -9.94 -7.74 4.86
C GLN A 78 -9.11 -7.24 6.04
N MET A 79 -9.56 -6.24 6.79
CA MET A 79 -8.92 -5.83 8.04
C MET A 79 -8.71 -7.01 9.01
N ARG A 80 -9.69 -7.92 9.13
CA ARG A 80 -9.52 -9.13 9.96
C ARG A 80 -8.47 -10.08 9.37
N VAL A 81 -8.46 -10.25 8.05
CA VAL A 81 -7.51 -11.13 7.34
C VAL A 81 -6.09 -10.59 7.42
N TYR A 82 -5.94 -9.27 7.36
CA TYR A 82 -4.65 -8.57 7.50
C TYR A 82 -4.23 -8.40 8.96
N GLY A 83 -5.09 -8.72 9.93
CA GLY A 83 -4.79 -8.59 11.37
C GLY A 83 -4.90 -7.16 11.89
N GLU A 84 -5.57 -6.28 11.15
CA GLU A 84 -5.73 -4.88 11.50
C GLU A 84 -6.73 -4.69 12.65
N ARG A 85 -6.35 -3.86 13.64
CA ARG A 85 -7.09 -3.67 14.89
C ARG A 85 -7.62 -2.25 15.10
N GLY A 86 -7.30 -1.32 14.20
CA GLY A 86 -7.74 0.06 14.28
C GLY A 86 -9.21 0.25 13.87
N PRO A 87 -9.74 1.45 14.03
CA PRO A 87 -11.05 1.80 13.48
C PRO A 87 -10.99 1.81 11.95
N MET A 88 -12.09 1.50 11.29
CA MET A 88 -12.17 1.51 9.81
C MET A 88 -11.78 2.85 9.19
N SER A 89 -11.95 3.95 9.92
CA SER A 89 -11.56 5.29 9.47
C SER A 89 -10.05 5.53 9.44
N ALA A 90 -9.26 4.64 10.05
CA ALA A 90 -7.80 4.70 9.97
C ALA A 90 -7.24 4.06 8.69
N TYR A 91 -8.10 3.48 7.85
CA TYR A 91 -7.73 2.77 6.64
C TYR A 91 -8.58 3.21 5.45
N GLN A 92 -7.94 3.32 4.30
CA GLN A 92 -8.57 3.34 2.98
C GLN A 92 -8.80 1.89 2.53
N GLU A 93 -9.92 1.58 1.87
CA GLU A 93 -10.01 0.36 1.07
C GLU A 93 -9.47 0.70 -0.29
N ASP A 94 -8.21 0.38 -0.49
CA ASP A 94 -7.46 0.83 -1.64
C ASP A 94 -7.28 -0.28 -2.69
N HIS A 95 -7.12 0.13 -3.95
CA HIS A 95 -6.80 -0.78 -5.06
C HIS A 95 -5.28 -0.96 -5.15
N LEU A 96 -4.79 -2.19 -5.16
CA LEU A 96 -3.36 -2.46 -5.37
C LEU A 96 -2.86 -1.91 -6.69
N ILE A 97 -3.61 -2.18 -7.76
CA ILE A 97 -3.47 -1.47 -9.02
C ILE A 97 -4.64 -0.49 -9.07
N SER A 98 -4.34 0.78 -9.07
CA SER A 98 -5.35 1.85 -9.04
C SER A 98 -6.29 1.79 -10.24
N LEU A 99 -7.49 2.34 -10.05
CA LEU A 99 -8.44 2.44 -11.15
C LEU A 99 -7.87 3.24 -12.32
N GLU A 100 -7.11 4.28 -12.05
CA GLU A 100 -6.48 5.11 -13.07
C GLU A 100 -5.30 4.44 -13.80
N LEU A 101 -4.86 3.28 -13.35
CA LEU A 101 -3.95 2.38 -14.05
C LEU A 101 -4.64 1.08 -14.52
N GLY A 102 -5.97 1.03 -14.47
CA GLY A 102 -6.75 -0.08 -15.01
C GLY A 102 -6.79 -1.31 -14.12
N GLY A 103 -6.68 -1.16 -12.81
CA GLY A 103 -6.96 -2.23 -11.86
C GLY A 103 -8.43 -2.65 -11.87
N ASP A 104 -8.71 -3.91 -11.52
CA ASP A 104 -10.09 -4.40 -11.40
C ASP A 104 -10.80 -3.67 -10.24
N PRO A 105 -11.98 -3.08 -10.50
CA PRO A 105 -12.65 -2.25 -9.51
C PRO A 105 -13.24 -3.03 -8.33
N THR A 106 -13.52 -4.32 -8.48
CA THR A 106 -14.30 -5.09 -7.52
C THR A 106 -13.66 -6.41 -7.08
N ASP A 107 -12.63 -6.88 -7.77
CA ASP A 107 -11.97 -8.11 -7.38
C ASP A 107 -11.25 -7.92 -6.02
N PRO A 108 -11.61 -8.71 -4.97
CA PRO A 108 -10.97 -8.59 -3.66
C PRO A 108 -9.45 -8.79 -3.67
N ARG A 109 -8.90 -9.41 -4.72
CA ARG A 109 -7.46 -9.61 -4.91
C ARG A 109 -6.76 -8.38 -5.47
N ASN A 110 -7.52 -7.33 -5.78
CA ASN A 110 -7.01 -6.00 -6.13
C ASN A 110 -7.33 -4.95 -5.08
N LEU A 111 -7.91 -5.31 -3.95
CA LEU A 111 -8.33 -4.40 -2.89
C LEU A 111 -7.70 -4.81 -1.56
N TRP A 112 -7.30 -3.82 -0.75
CA TRP A 112 -6.69 -4.08 0.57
C TRP A 112 -6.89 -2.88 1.52
N PRO A 113 -6.87 -3.10 2.86
CA PRO A 113 -7.01 -2.01 3.82
C PRO A 113 -5.69 -1.27 4.01
N GLU A 114 -5.46 -0.22 3.25
CA GLU A 114 -4.26 0.60 3.34
C GLU A 114 -4.39 1.63 4.48
N PRO A 115 -3.40 1.73 5.40
CA PRO A 115 -3.46 2.66 6.51
C PRO A 115 -3.18 4.10 6.10
N TYR A 116 -3.93 5.06 6.68
CA TYR A 116 -3.56 6.46 6.67
C TYR A 116 -2.40 6.75 7.65
N PRO A 117 -1.51 7.73 7.38
CA PRO A 117 -1.54 8.68 6.25
C PRO A 117 -0.89 8.16 4.95
N ARG A 118 -0.37 6.92 4.93
CA ARG A 118 0.39 6.38 3.79
C ARG A 118 -0.44 6.37 2.51
N ALA A 119 -1.71 5.96 2.57
CA ALA A 119 -2.62 5.99 1.43
C ALA A 119 -2.63 7.35 0.70
N ALA A 120 -2.61 8.46 1.44
CA ALA A 120 -2.60 9.80 0.86
C ALA A 120 -1.29 10.16 0.11
N ASP A 121 -0.18 9.51 0.44
CA ASP A 121 1.08 9.69 -0.30
C ASP A 121 1.11 8.80 -1.54
N VAL A 122 0.56 7.59 -1.43
CA VAL A 122 0.43 6.65 -2.54
C VAL A 122 -0.49 7.21 -3.62
N ASP A 123 -1.64 7.82 -3.27
CA ASP A 123 -2.54 8.50 -4.20
C ASP A 123 -1.81 9.53 -5.12
N LYS A 124 -0.79 10.22 -4.60
CA LYS A 124 0.02 11.14 -5.42
C LYS A 124 0.88 10.41 -6.44
N ILE A 125 1.47 9.28 -6.03
CA ILE A 125 2.30 8.45 -6.92
C ILE A 125 1.46 7.82 -8.01
N GLU A 126 0.24 7.38 -7.70
CA GLU A 126 -0.72 6.88 -8.68
C GLU A 126 -1.03 7.92 -9.77
N ASN A 127 -1.36 9.15 -9.36
CA ASN A 127 -1.59 10.24 -10.28
C ASN A 127 -0.37 10.54 -11.17
N GLU A 128 0.85 10.47 -10.63
CA GLU A 128 2.09 10.65 -11.40
C GLU A 128 2.30 9.52 -12.41
N LEU A 129 2.07 8.27 -12.02
CA LEU A 129 2.17 7.12 -12.92
C LEU A 129 1.13 7.19 -14.03
N ASN A 130 -0.12 7.56 -13.71
CA ASN A 130 -1.16 7.77 -14.72
C ASN A 130 -0.77 8.87 -15.70
N ALA A 131 -0.25 10.02 -15.23
CA ALA A 131 0.23 11.10 -16.09
C ALA A 131 1.35 10.62 -17.04
N GLN A 132 2.28 9.78 -16.56
CA GLN A 132 3.35 9.20 -17.37
C GLN A 132 2.80 8.23 -18.45
N VAL A 133 1.79 7.42 -18.11
CA VAL A 133 1.11 6.57 -19.09
C VAL A 133 0.40 7.41 -20.14
N CYS A 134 -0.30 8.44 -19.74
CA CYS A 134 -1.10 9.28 -20.64
C CYS A 134 -0.25 10.18 -21.53
N SER A 135 0.95 10.55 -21.10
CA SER A 135 1.94 11.25 -21.92
C SER A 135 2.74 10.31 -22.86
N GLY A 136 2.69 8.99 -22.60
CA GLY A 136 3.47 8.00 -23.34
C GLY A 136 4.90 7.81 -22.82
N SER A 137 5.23 8.39 -21.66
CA SER A 137 6.54 8.21 -21.01
C SER A 137 6.73 6.84 -20.38
N LEU A 138 5.61 6.18 -20.02
CA LEU A 138 5.56 4.78 -19.58
C LEU A 138 4.48 4.04 -20.38
N THR A 139 4.67 2.75 -20.52
CA THR A 139 3.57 1.86 -20.90
C THR A 139 2.65 1.60 -19.70
N LEU A 140 1.39 1.22 -19.97
CA LEU A 140 0.44 0.84 -18.92
C LEU A 140 1.00 -0.29 -18.04
N ALA A 141 1.61 -1.31 -18.65
CA ALA A 141 2.17 -2.44 -17.93
C ALA A 141 3.36 -2.06 -17.01
N GLU A 142 4.22 -1.15 -17.45
CA GLU A 142 5.33 -0.65 -16.63
C GLU A 142 4.81 0.13 -15.42
N ALA A 143 3.78 0.96 -15.59
CA ALA A 143 3.16 1.71 -14.50
C ALA A 143 2.49 0.77 -13.48
N GLN A 144 1.72 -0.20 -13.95
CA GLN A 144 1.09 -1.23 -13.12
C GLN A 144 2.11 -2.03 -12.29
N LEU A 145 3.23 -2.41 -12.90
CA LEU A 145 4.30 -3.12 -12.19
C LEU A 145 4.95 -2.25 -11.10
N LYS A 146 5.23 -0.97 -11.41
CA LYS A 146 5.80 -0.02 -10.44
C LYS A 146 4.88 0.20 -9.25
N GLU A 147 3.58 0.38 -9.49
CA GLU A 147 2.59 0.56 -8.44
C GLU A 147 2.48 -0.69 -7.55
N ALA A 148 2.35 -1.87 -8.17
CA ALA A 148 2.32 -3.13 -7.42
C ALA A 148 3.56 -3.31 -6.54
N GLN A 149 4.75 -3.06 -7.09
CA GLN A 149 6.00 -3.15 -6.36
C GLN A 149 6.05 -2.16 -5.18
N LEU A 150 5.60 -0.93 -5.39
CA LEU A 150 5.53 0.08 -4.33
C LEU A 150 4.67 -0.42 -3.16
N LYS A 151 3.42 -0.80 -3.44
CA LYS A 151 2.45 -1.23 -2.41
C LYS A 151 2.80 -2.56 -1.75
N HIS A 152 3.53 -3.45 -2.43
CA HIS A 152 4.04 -4.70 -1.85
C HIS A 152 5.31 -4.54 -1.01
N THR A 153 6.03 -3.42 -1.12
CA THR A 153 7.33 -3.27 -0.44
C THR A 153 7.42 -2.08 0.48
N GLN A 154 6.60 -1.06 0.26
CA GLN A 154 6.65 0.21 0.99
C GLN A 154 5.30 0.62 1.59
N GLY A 155 4.21 -0.02 1.18
CA GLY A 155 2.84 0.30 1.59
C GLY A 155 2.35 1.58 1.00
#